data_fbec84fab5826a1cef2429e4112de33d
#
_entry.id   fbec84fab5826a1cef2429e4112de33d
#
_cell.length_a   1.000
_cell.length_b   1.000
_cell.length_c   1.000
_cell.angle_alpha   90.00
_cell.angle_beta   90.00
_cell.angle_gamma   90.00
#
_symmetry.space_group_name_H-M   'P 1'
#
loop_
_entity.id
_entity.type
_entity.pdbx_description
1 polymer ?
#
loop_
_entity_poly.entity_id
_entity_poly.type
_entity_poly.pdbx_seq_one_letter_code
_entity_poly.pdbx_strand_id
1 'polypeptide(L)'
;QIIVNTSQRSSVASNLTYMAEVVRAAFELGGAKCVTNEGYPGWKVNPKSEIVKVAVASYKRLFKKEPKVRAIHAGLECGLFSEKYPNLDMVSFGPTLRGVHSPDERLLIPTVQMVWDHLLDILKNVPNA
;
A
#
# COMPACT_ATOMS: atom_id res chain seq x y z
N GLN A 1 -24.88 14.46 -21.37
CA GLN A 1 -23.45 14.46 -21.06
C GLN A 1 -23.06 13.09 -20.50
N ILE A 2 -22.00 12.50 -21.03
CA ILE A 2 -21.42 11.25 -20.51
C ILE A 2 -20.15 11.63 -19.76
N ILE A 3 -20.00 11.14 -18.54
CA ILE A 3 -18.81 11.30 -17.71
C ILE A 3 -18.19 9.92 -17.51
N VAL A 4 -16.90 9.79 -17.82
CA VAL A 4 -16.12 8.57 -17.62
C VAL A 4 -15.03 8.85 -16.59
N ASN A 5 -15.03 8.12 -15.48
CA ASN A 5 -13.98 8.20 -14.47
C ASN A 5 -13.05 7.00 -14.62
N THR A 6 -11.75 7.26 -14.67
CA THR A 6 -10.70 6.25 -14.73
C THR A 6 -9.74 6.41 -13.56
N SER A 7 -9.12 5.33 -13.11
CA SER A 7 -8.13 5.35 -12.04
C SER A 7 -6.90 4.56 -12.47
N GLN A 8 -5.76 5.22 -12.51
CA GLN A 8 -4.47 4.61 -12.80
C GLN A 8 -3.71 4.40 -11.51
N ARG A 9 -2.99 3.28 -11.41
CA ARG A 9 -2.21 2.94 -10.22
C ARG A 9 -0.85 2.39 -10.60
N SER A 10 0.18 2.84 -9.91
CA SER A 10 1.54 2.32 -10.04
C SER A 10 2.29 2.50 -8.71
N SER A 11 3.21 1.59 -8.42
CA SER A 11 4.18 1.76 -7.32
C SER A 11 5.35 2.67 -7.70
N VAL A 12 5.43 3.10 -8.97
CA VAL A 12 6.49 3.97 -9.50
C VAL A 12 5.84 5.26 -10.02
N ALA A 13 6.22 6.39 -9.44
CA ALA A 13 5.60 7.68 -9.74
C ALA A 13 5.66 8.06 -11.23
N SER A 14 6.83 7.87 -11.89
CA SER A 14 6.98 8.15 -13.31
C SER A 14 6.06 7.31 -14.20
N ASN A 15 5.84 6.05 -13.85
CA ASN A 15 4.91 5.19 -14.58
C ASN A 15 3.46 5.63 -14.38
N LEU A 16 3.12 6.14 -13.19
CA LEU A 16 1.78 6.68 -12.93
C LEU A 16 1.51 7.89 -13.82
N THR A 17 2.45 8.84 -13.87
CA THR A 17 2.37 10.01 -14.74
C THR A 17 2.25 9.60 -16.21
N TYR A 18 3.11 8.70 -16.68
CA TYR A 18 3.07 8.18 -18.04
C TYR A 18 1.71 7.56 -18.39
N MET A 19 1.17 6.72 -17.53
CA MET A 19 -0.14 6.08 -17.78
C MET A 19 -1.27 7.09 -17.77
N ALA A 20 -1.23 8.12 -16.92
CA ALA A 20 -2.22 9.19 -16.92
C ALA A 20 -2.21 9.95 -18.25
N GLU A 21 -1.02 10.25 -18.78
CA GLU A 21 -0.86 10.92 -20.09
C GLU A 21 -1.35 10.03 -21.25
N VAL A 22 -1.05 8.74 -21.25
CA VAL A 22 -1.55 7.80 -22.27
C VAL A 22 -3.07 7.72 -22.27
N VAL A 23 -3.69 7.61 -21.09
CA VAL A 23 -5.15 7.59 -20.97
C VAL A 23 -5.76 8.90 -21.41
N ARG A 24 -5.19 10.03 -21.00
CA ARG A 24 -5.63 11.36 -21.44
C ARG A 24 -5.60 11.49 -22.96
N ALA A 25 -4.46 11.16 -23.57
CA ALA A 25 -4.29 11.25 -25.02
C ALA A 25 -5.31 10.38 -25.78
N ALA A 26 -5.57 9.17 -25.29
CA ALA A 26 -6.55 8.28 -25.93
C ALA A 26 -7.97 8.87 -25.90
N PHE A 27 -8.39 9.45 -24.77
CA PHE A 27 -9.70 10.09 -24.66
C PHE A 27 -9.80 11.39 -25.46
N GLU A 28 -8.74 12.22 -25.48
CA GLU A 28 -8.70 13.46 -26.25
C GLU A 28 -8.75 13.19 -27.78
N LEU A 29 -8.09 12.14 -28.24
CA LEU A 29 -8.21 11.66 -29.63
C LEU A 29 -9.63 11.27 -30.00
N GLY A 30 -10.42 10.76 -29.05
CA GLY A 30 -11.85 10.49 -29.18
C GLY A 30 -12.74 11.71 -29.03
N GLY A 31 -12.19 12.92 -28.89
CA GLY A 31 -12.93 14.17 -28.76
C GLY A 31 -13.42 14.48 -27.34
N ALA A 32 -12.97 13.75 -26.32
CA ALA A 32 -13.34 14.02 -24.95
C ALA A 32 -12.50 15.16 -24.35
N LYS A 33 -13.07 15.87 -23.37
CA LYS A 33 -12.35 16.80 -22.50
C LYS A 33 -11.87 16.05 -21.27
N CYS A 34 -10.58 16.01 -21.05
CA CYS A 34 -9.96 15.31 -19.90
C CYS A 34 -9.56 16.27 -18.77
N VAL A 35 -9.77 15.82 -17.55
CA VAL A 35 -9.27 16.49 -16.34
C VAL A 35 -8.55 15.43 -15.52
N THR A 36 -7.30 15.69 -15.16
CA THR A 36 -6.50 14.82 -14.30
C THR A 36 -6.44 15.44 -12.91
N ASN A 37 -6.81 14.67 -11.90
CA ASN A 37 -6.70 15.07 -10.51
C ASN A 37 -5.46 14.40 -9.90
N GLU A 38 -4.90 15.02 -8.86
CA GLU A 38 -3.85 14.42 -8.05
C GLU A 38 -4.39 13.16 -7.36
N GLY A 39 -3.57 12.12 -7.36
CA GLY A 39 -3.85 10.82 -6.76
C GLY A 39 -2.90 10.51 -5.62
N TYR A 40 -3.00 9.31 -5.08
CA TYR A 40 -2.05 8.80 -4.10
C TYR A 40 -0.70 8.50 -4.75
N PRO A 41 0.42 8.92 -4.13
CA PRO A 41 1.76 8.57 -4.61
C PRO A 41 2.00 7.07 -4.49
N GLY A 42 2.83 6.54 -5.37
CA GLY A 42 3.25 5.15 -5.31
C GLY A 42 4.18 4.90 -4.13
N TRP A 43 4.07 3.74 -3.52
CA TRP A 43 5.03 3.27 -2.51
C TRP A 43 5.90 2.16 -3.09
N LYS A 44 7.15 2.52 -3.40
CA LYS A 44 8.12 1.60 -4.01
C LYS A 44 8.59 0.57 -2.97
N VAL A 45 8.64 -0.69 -3.39
CA VAL A 45 9.19 -1.77 -2.57
C VAL A 45 10.66 -1.52 -2.25
N ASN A 46 11.02 -1.63 -0.96
CA ASN A 46 12.41 -1.65 -0.51
C ASN A 46 12.81 -3.11 -0.17
N PRO A 47 13.55 -3.82 -1.05
CA PRO A 47 13.96 -5.19 -0.78
C PRO A 47 14.99 -5.32 0.37
N LYS A 48 15.58 -4.19 0.79
CA LYS A 48 16.55 -4.12 1.88
C LYS A 48 15.94 -3.60 3.19
N SER A 49 14.63 -3.45 3.25
CA SER A 49 13.92 -2.94 4.43
C SER A 49 14.25 -3.74 5.69
N GLU A 50 14.80 -3.08 6.70
CA GLU A 50 15.11 -3.70 7.99
C GLU A 50 13.83 -3.93 8.81
N ILE A 51 12.89 -3.00 8.78
CA ILE A 51 11.62 -3.18 9.50
C ILE A 51 10.80 -4.35 8.94
N VAL A 52 10.86 -4.61 7.64
CA VAL A 52 10.22 -5.79 7.04
C VAL A 52 10.89 -7.08 7.53
N LYS A 53 12.22 -7.11 7.64
CA LYS A 53 12.94 -8.27 8.20
C LYS A 53 12.55 -8.53 9.65
N VAL A 54 12.49 -7.49 10.48
CA VAL A 54 12.04 -7.57 11.87
C VAL A 54 10.61 -8.10 11.94
N ALA A 55 9.69 -7.56 11.12
CA ALA A 55 8.29 -7.98 11.08
C ALA A 55 8.15 -9.46 10.66
N VAL A 56 8.89 -9.90 9.64
CA VAL A 56 8.91 -11.31 9.20
C VAL A 56 9.43 -12.23 10.31
N ALA A 57 10.53 -11.86 10.95
CA ALA A 57 11.11 -12.64 12.04
C ALA A 57 10.15 -12.74 13.25
N SER A 58 9.50 -11.64 13.60
CA SER A 58 8.49 -11.56 14.64
C SER A 58 7.30 -12.49 14.32
N TYR A 59 6.76 -12.42 13.12
CA TYR A 59 5.65 -13.26 12.70
C TYR A 59 5.97 -14.76 12.79
N LYS A 60 7.16 -15.16 12.29
CA LYS A 60 7.64 -16.54 12.39
C LYS A 60 7.77 -17.00 13.84
N ARG A 61 8.30 -16.14 14.72
CA ARG A 61 8.49 -16.42 16.14
C ARG A 61 7.17 -16.67 16.85
N LEU A 62 6.19 -15.79 16.64
CA LEU A 62 4.88 -15.83 17.30
C LEU A 62 3.98 -16.93 16.75
N PHE A 63 3.86 -17.04 15.43
CA PHE A 63 2.82 -17.84 14.80
C PHE A 63 3.33 -19.14 14.17
N LYS A 64 4.67 -19.39 14.19
CA LYS A 64 5.31 -20.57 13.60
C LYS A 64 4.95 -20.80 12.13
N LYS A 65 4.70 -19.70 11.39
CA LYS A 65 4.30 -19.68 9.98
C LYS A 65 5.13 -18.67 9.21
N GLU A 66 5.30 -18.91 7.91
CA GLU A 66 5.92 -17.96 7.00
C GLU A 66 4.91 -16.89 6.59
N PRO A 67 5.17 -15.59 6.83
CA PRO A 67 4.30 -14.53 6.35
C PRO A 67 4.47 -14.34 4.84
N LYS A 68 3.39 -13.91 4.17
CA LYS A 68 3.46 -13.50 2.77
C LYS A 68 3.74 -12.01 2.70
N VAL A 69 4.96 -11.64 2.33
CA VAL A 69 5.32 -10.25 2.03
C VAL A 69 4.94 -9.95 0.59
N ARG A 70 4.15 -8.92 0.37
CA ARG A 70 3.66 -8.55 -0.96
C ARG A 70 3.76 -7.04 -1.17
N ALA A 71 4.02 -6.65 -2.40
CA ALA A 71 3.75 -5.30 -2.88
C ALA A 71 2.34 -5.27 -3.48
N ILE A 72 1.61 -4.23 -3.20
CA ILE A 72 0.29 -4.01 -3.80
C ILE A 72 0.24 -2.63 -4.44
N HIS A 73 -0.50 -2.50 -5.54
CA HIS A 73 -0.76 -1.23 -6.20
C HIS A 73 -1.99 -0.55 -5.58
N ALA A 74 -1.96 -0.34 -4.26
CA ALA A 74 -3.00 0.38 -3.54
C ALA A 74 -2.47 1.73 -3.07
N GLY A 75 -3.35 2.72 -3.01
CA GLY A 75 -3.05 3.98 -2.33
C GLY A 75 -2.99 3.71 -0.83
N LEU A 76 -1.78 3.50 -0.31
CA LEU A 76 -1.53 3.37 1.12
C LEU A 76 -0.95 4.68 1.65
N GLU A 77 -1.25 4.99 2.90
CA GLU A 77 -0.72 6.14 3.62
C GLU A 77 0.82 6.15 3.63
N CYS A 78 1.45 4.96 3.56
CA CYS A 78 2.89 4.82 3.40
C CYS A 78 3.43 5.53 2.15
N GLY A 79 2.64 5.65 1.07
CA GLY A 79 3.01 6.44 -0.11
C GLY A 79 3.21 7.91 0.22
N LEU A 80 2.29 8.51 0.98
CA LEU A 80 2.36 9.89 1.44
C LEU A 80 3.56 10.13 2.38
N PHE A 81 3.80 9.19 3.30
CA PHE A 81 4.98 9.27 4.17
C PHE A 81 6.28 9.12 3.39
N SER A 82 6.34 8.23 2.40
CA SER A 82 7.52 8.02 1.56
C SER A 82 7.86 9.25 0.73
N GLU A 83 6.86 9.98 0.24
CA GLU A 83 7.06 11.22 -0.48
C GLU A 83 7.67 12.30 0.41
N LYS A 84 7.14 12.45 1.63
CA LYS A 84 7.60 13.43 2.60
C LYS A 84 8.91 13.06 3.28
N TYR A 85 9.14 11.77 3.49
CA TYR A 85 10.30 11.21 4.19
C TYR A 85 10.92 10.08 3.37
N PRO A 86 11.72 10.39 2.33
CA PRO A 86 12.21 9.39 1.35
C PRO A 86 13.05 8.26 1.95
N ASN A 87 13.63 8.49 3.12
CA ASN A 87 14.49 7.51 3.81
C ASN A 87 13.76 6.74 4.92
N LEU A 88 12.46 6.97 5.10
CA LEU A 88 11.68 6.28 6.12
C LEU A 88 11.46 4.83 5.70
N ASP A 89 11.94 3.90 6.51
CA ASP A 89 11.69 2.47 6.30
C ASP A 89 10.35 2.09 6.93
N MET A 90 9.48 1.44 6.15
CA MET A 90 8.10 1.23 6.53
C MET A 90 7.61 -0.17 6.18
N VAL A 91 6.69 -0.66 6.99
CA VAL A 91 5.92 -1.89 6.73
C VAL A 91 4.44 -1.63 7.03
N SER A 92 3.57 -2.18 6.20
CA SER A 92 2.12 -2.14 6.43
C SER A 92 1.61 -3.55 6.72
N PHE A 93 0.87 -3.69 7.80
CA PHE A 93 0.18 -4.93 8.16
C PHE A 93 -1.08 -4.60 8.97
N GLY A 94 -2.01 -5.54 9.02
CA GLY A 94 -3.25 -5.33 9.73
C GLY A 94 -4.05 -6.62 9.91
N PRO A 95 -5.19 -6.55 10.62
CA PRO A 95 -6.09 -7.68 10.76
C PRO A 95 -6.72 -8.06 9.42
N THR A 96 -7.27 -9.27 9.35
CA THR A 96 -7.91 -9.74 8.13
C THR A 96 -9.24 -9.02 7.90
N LEU A 97 -9.32 -8.32 6.79
CA LEU A 97 -10.54 -7.69 6.28
C LEU A 97 -11.13 -8.49 5.13
N ARG A 98 -12.44 -8.42 4.97
CA ARG A 98 -13.17 -8.99 3.84
C ARG A 98 -14.20 -7.99 3.34
N GLY A 99 -14.47 -8.00 2.02
CA GLY A 99 -15.42 -7.08 1.41
C GLY A 99 -15.01 -5.61 1.56
N VAL A 100 -13.72 -5.32 1.55
CA VAL A 100 -13.19 -3.95 1.73
C VAL A 100 -13.79 -3.02 0.69
N HIS A 101 -14.18 -1.82 1.11
CA HIS A 101 -14.85 -0.81 0.30
C HIS A 101 -16.24 -1.21 -0.20
N SER A 102 -16.92 -2.11 0.50
CA SER A 102 -18.30 -2.48 0.21
C SER A 102 -19.17 -2.38 1.47
N PRO A 103 -20.52 -2.36 1.35
CA PRO A 103 -21.41 -2.42 2.50
C PRO A 103 -21.26 -3.67 3.37
N ASP A 104 -20.67 -4.73 2.81
CA ASP A 104 -20.39 -6.01 3.49
C ASP A 104 -18.99 -6.06 4.11
N GLU A 105 -18.34 -4.92 4.29
CA GLU A 105 -17.00 -4.87 4.89
C GLU A 105 -17.05 -5.40 6.32
N ARG A 106 -16.15 -6.33 6.61
CA ARG A 106 -16.07 -7.00 7.90
C ARG A 106 -14.64 -7.34 8.28
N LEU A 107 -14.37 -7.26 9.57
CA LEU A 107 -13.10 -7.57 10.19
C LEU A 107 -13.19 -8.94 10.87
N LEU A 108 -12.20 -9.78 10.69
CA LEU A 108 -12.09 -11.06 11.38
C LEU A 108 -11.51 -10.82 12.78
N ILE A 109 -12.39 -10.74 13.78
CA ILE A 109 -12.07 -10.36 15.17
C ILE A 109 -10.86 -11.15 15.76
N PRO A 110 -10.75 -12.49 15.61
CA PRO A 110 -9.60 -13.22 16.16
C PRO A 110 -8.23 -12.75 15.65
N THR A 111 -8.18 -12.07 14.49
CA THR A 111 -6.91 -11.57 13.92
C THR A 111 -6.47 -10.25 14.53
N VAL A 112 -7.32 -9.55 15.28
CA VAL A 112 -6.98 -8.30 15.97
C VAL A 112 -5.92 -8.55 17.05
N GLN A 113 -6.13 -9.55 17.90
CA GLN A 113 -5.15 -9.91 18.94
C GLN A 113 -3.82 -10.34 18.32
N MET A 114 -3.86 -11.10 17.21
CA MET A 114 -2.63 -11.49 16.50
C MET A 114 -1.83 -10.27 16.02
N VAL A 115 -2.50 -9.27 15.47
CA VAL A 115 -1.84 -8.02 15.02
C VAL A 115 -1.27 -7.25 16.20
N TRP A 116 -1.98 -7.19 17.31
CA TRP A 116 -1.51 -6.53 18.52
C TRP A 116 -0.24 -7.18 19.07
N ASP A 117 -0.24 -8.50 19.21
CA ASP A 117 0.92 -9.25 19.68
C ASP A 117 2.12 -9.07 18.73
N HIS A 118 1.86 -9.10 17.43
CA HIS A 118 2.86 -8.86 16.39
C HIS A 118 3.46 -7.47 16.48
N LEU A 119 2.62 -6.44 16.65
CA LEU A 119 3.08 -5.05 16.82
C LEU A 119 3.98 -4.91 18.06
N LEU A 120 3.55 -5.44 19.19
CA LEU A 120 4.34 -5.38 20.44
C LEU A 120 5.70 -6.09 20.30
N ASP A 121 5.72 -7.23 19.62
CA ASP A 121 6.93 -7.98 19.41
C ASP A 121 7.88 -7.28 18.41
N ILE A 122 7.35 -6.65 17.37
CA ILE A 122 8.14 -5.79 16.46
C ILE A 122 8.79 -4.66 17.26
N LEU A 123 8.00 -3.90 18.02
CA LEU A 123 8.49 -2.74 18.80
C LEU A 123 9.59 -3.13 19.79
N LYS A 124 9.54 -4.32 20.35
CA LYS A 124 10.60 -4.85 21.25
C LYS A 124 11.90 -5.20 20.52
N ASN A 125 11.83 -5.45 19.22
CA ASN A 125 12.93 -5.97 18.42
C ASN A 125 13.41 -5.01 17.32
N VAL A 126 12.85 -3.80 17.25
CA VAL A 126 13.39 -2.75 16.36
C VAL A 126 14.78 -2.37 16.85
N PRO A 127 15.81 -2.36 15.98
CA PRO A 127 17.14 -1.88 16.36
C PRO A 127 17.07 -0.44 16.87
N ASN A 128 17.79 -0.17 17.96
CA ASN A 128 17.98 1.21 18.40
C ASN A 128 18.73 1.98 17.30
N ALA A 129 18.29 3.22 17.03
CA ALA A 129 18.93 4.11 16.08
C ALA A 129 20.30 4.55 16.54
#